data_f098601815d9881060f334251ae067ad
#
_entry.id   f098601815d9881060f334251ae067ad
#
_cell.length_a   1.000
_cell.length_b   1.000
_cell.length_c   1.000
_cell.angle_alpha   90.00
_cell.angle_beta   90.00
_cell.angle_gamma   90.00
#
_symmetry.space_group_name_H-M   'P 1'
#
loop_
_entity.id
_entity.type
_entity.pdbx_description
1 polymer ?
#
loop_
_entity_poly.entity_id
_entity_poly.type
_entity_poly.pdbx_seq_one_letter_code
_entity_poly.pdbx_strand_id
1 'polypeptide(L)'
;MLRSTFVPSYAIFLGLIALSVFSSAQQSGAVGEPLEMTTASPPKGYLHQPYEFQLEARGGISPLEWEITAGVLPRGMKLSQNGHVTGTPSETGDFRVRVTVTDSGKPPREESRELVLTIVAPLLLEWSRYPQVVGRRVECAIRLSNETGDNFDLTVAALAVNEIGRATAVGYQHFVLQRNTTDMELSFGENLPPGLYELNLDAVAEVPEANVIHRARLVADKLQIQQEP
;
A
#
# COMPACT_ATOMS: atom_id res chain seq x y z
N MET A 1 -104.42 14.87 -46.66
CA MET A 1 -103.94 14.22 -47.94
C MET A 1 -102.41 14.05 -47.80
N LEU A 2 -101.98 12.92 -48.08
CA LEU A 2 -100.73 12.30 -48.51
C LEU A 2 -100.05 11.42 -47.49
N ARG A 3 -100.09 10.33 -47.79
CA ARG A 3 -99.45 9.01 -47.83
C ARG A 3 -98.11 8.86 -47.14
N SER A 4 -98.16 8.00 -46.12
CA SER A 4 -97.02 7.28 -45.54
C SER A 4 -96.43 6.34 -46.56
N THR A 5 -95.10 6.31 -46.65
CA THR A 5 -94.33 5.16 -47.20
C THR A 5 -93.38 4.67 -46.13
N PHE A 6 -93.60 3.42 -45.76
CA PHE A 6 -92.82 2.62 -44.82
C PHE A 6 -91.66 2.00 -45.58
N VAL A 7 -90.43 2.15 -45.07
CA VAL A 7 -89.21 1.42 -45.53
C VAL A 7 -88.62 0.64 -44.39
N PRO A 8 -88.44 -0.67 -44.46
CA PRO A 8 -87.91 -1.49 -43.37
C PRO A 8 -86.38 -1.31 -43.21
N SER A 9 -86.00 -1.09 -41.96
CA SER A 9 -84.63 -0.98 -41.53
C SER A 9 -84.01 -2.36 -41.40
N TYR A 10 -83.02 -2.70 -42.23
CA TYR A 10 -82.20 -3.88 -42.00
C TYR A 10 -81.09 -3.53 -40.96
N ALA A 11 -81.18 -4.23 -39.81
CA ALA A 11 -80.16 -4.17 -38.80
C ALA A 11 -78.96 -5.04 -39.25
N ILE A 12 -77.80 -4.39 -39.55
CA ILE A 12 -76.54 -5.04 -39.79
C ILE A 12 -75.89 -5.18 -38.43
N PHE A 13 -75.79 -6.41 -37.92
CA PHE A 13 -75.01 -6.76 -36.73
C PHE A 13 -73.51 -6.77 -37.13
N LEU A 14 -72.80 -5.70 -36.84
CA LEU A 14 -71.35 -5.70 -36.93
C LEU A 14 -70.81 -6.31 -35.62
N GLY A 15 -70.33 -7.55 -35.72
CA GLY A 15 -69.59 -8.18 -34.62
C GLY A 15 -68.23 -7.48 -34.42
N LEU A 16 -68.08 -6.79 -33.29
CA LEU A 16 -66.77 -6.28 -32.83
C LEU A 16 -65.95 -7.46 -32.31
N ILE A 17 -64.98 -7.93 -33.12
CA ILE A 17 -63.95 -8.83 -32.63
C ILE A 17 -62.96 -7.93 -31.87
N ALA A 18 -63.02 -7.95 -30.54
CA ALA A 18 -61.99 -7.35 -29.69
C ALA A 18 -60.72 -8.19 -29.78
N LEU A 19 -59.76 -7.74 -30.60
CA LEU A 19 -58.39 -8.25 -30.56
C LEU A 19 -57.76 -7.77 -29.26
N SER A 20 -57.72 -8.61 -28.24
CA SER A 20 -56.91 -8.39 -27.05
C SER A 20 -55.46 -8.54 -27.43
N VAL A 21 -54.81 -7.40 -27.72
CA VAL A 21 -53.35 -7.31 -27.82
C VAL A 21 -52.80 -7.56 -26.43
N PHE A 22 -52.33 -8.78 -26.15
CA PHE A 22 -51.49 -9.07 -25.00
C PHE A 22 -50.18 -8.30 -25.24
N SER A 23 -50.10 -7.09 -24.70
CA SER A 23 -48.84 -6.38 -24.55
C SER A 23 -48.03 -7.13 -23.50
N SER A 24 -47.18 -8.05 -23.93
CA SER A 24 -46.13 -8.58 -23.09
C SER A 24 -45.20 -7.40 -22.80
N ALA A 25 -45.40 -6.74 -21.66
CA ALA A 25 -44.43 -5.85 -21.10
C ALA A 25 -43.16 -6.70 -20.87
N GLN A 26 -42.21 -6.62 -21.81
CA GLN A 26 -40.85 -7.01 -21.55
C GLN A 26 -40.41 -6.10 -20.42
N GLN A 27 -40.35 -6.66 -19.19
CA GLN A 27 -39.56 -6.10 -18.13
C GLN A 27 -38.09 -6.10 -18.65
N SER A 28 -37.71 -5.01 -19.26
CA SER A 28 -36.29 -4.64 -19.33
C SER A 28 -35.84 -4.55 -17.89
N GLY A 29 -35.31 -5.65 -17.35
CA GLY A 29 -34.54 -5.60 -16.14
C GLY A 29 -33.55 -4.47 -16.33
N ALA A 30 -33.53 -3.49 -15.46
CA ALA A 30 -32.59 -2.42 -15.48
C ALA A 30 -31.20 -3.09 -15.54
N VAL A 31 -30.61 -3.08 -16.74
CA VAL A 31 -29.22 -3.49 -16.91
C VAL A 31 -28.43 -2.41 -16.19
N GLY A 32 -28.22 -2.59 -14.89
CA GLY A 32 -27.41 -1.67 -14.11
C GLY A 32 -26.06 -1.48 -14.81
N GLU A 33 -25.47 -0.33 -14.61
CA GLU A 33 -24.14 -0.03 -15.10
C GLU A 33 -23.19 -1.22 -14.83
N PRO A 34 -22.31 -1.62 -15.76
CA PRO A 34 -21.39 -2.72 -15.56
C PRO A 34 -20.60 -2.53 -14.27
N LEU A 35 -20.43 -3.59 -13.49
CA LEU A 35 -19.56 -3.56 -12.32
C LEU A 35 -18.13 -3.42 -12.80
N GLU A 36 -17.40 -2.40 -12.30
CA GLU A 36 -16.01 -2.14 -12.65
C GLU A 36 -15.26 -1.66 -11.43
N MET A 37 -14.13 -2.31 -11.12
CA MET A 37 -13.22 -1.85 -10.07
C MET A 37 -12.43 -0.63 -10.57
N THR A 38 -12.57 0.51 -9.89
CA THR A 38 -11.91 1.77 -10.27
C THR A 38 -10.55 1.93 -9.61
N THR A 39 -10.30 1.27 -8.48
CA THR A 39 -8.98 1.24 -7.86
C THR A 39 -7.96 0.59 -8.80
N ALA A 40 -6.98 1.39 -9.25
CA ALA A 40 -5.88 0.93 -10.10
C ALA A 40 -4.69 0.43 -9.27
N SER A 41 -4.33 1.16 -8.22
CA SER A 41 -3.23 0.84 -7.31
C SER A 41 -3.50 1.45 -5.94
N PRO A 42 -3.39 0.68 -4.84
CA PRO A 42 -3.40 1.25 -3.51
C PRO A 42 -2.13 2.10 -3.28
N PRO A 43 -2.19 3.14 -2.42
CA PRO A 43 -1.01 3.90 -2.04
C PRO A 43 -0.01 3.02 -1.30
N LYS A 44 1.29 3.40 -1.34
CA LYS A 44 2.31 2.71 -0.56
C LYS A 44 2.03 2.83 0.94
N GLY A 45 2.30 1.77 1.69
CA GLY A 45 2.25 1.77 3.15
C GLY A 45 3.65 1.82 3.76
N TYR A 46 3.70 2.09 5.06
CA TYR A 46 4.95 2.17 5.82
C TYR A 46 4.99 1.12 6.92
N LEU A 47 6.15 0.47 7.05
CA LEU A 47 6.38 -0.53 8.09
C LEU A 47 6.06 0.03 9.47
N HIS A 48 5.28 -0.73 10.26
CA HIS A 48 4.84 -0.40 11.62
C HIS A 48 4.00 0.88 11.76
N GLN A 49 3.45 1.40 10.65
CA GLN A 49 2.51 2.53 10.69
C GLN A 49 1.09 2.07 10.37
N PRO A 50 0.06 2.71 10.96
CA PRO A 50 -1.32 2.47 10.59
C PRO A 50 -1.55 2.72 9.10
N TYR A 51 -2.25 1.81 8.45
CA TYR A 51 -2.64 1.90 7.06
C TYR A 51 -4.16 1.80 6.95
N GLU A 52 -4.75 2.69 6.17
CA GLU A 52 -6.18 2.67 5.83
C GLU A 52 -6.36 3.09 4.38
N PHE A 53 -7.09 2.28 3.63
CA PHE A 53 -7.42 2.57 2.24
C PHE A 53 -8.74 1.91 1.85
N GLN A 54 -9.59 2.65 1.15
CA GLN A 54 -10.86 2.15 0.62
C GLN A 54 -10.69 1.74 -0.85
N LEU A 55 -10.99 0.48 -1.15
CA LEU A 55 -11.13 0.00 -2.52
C LEU A 55 -12.43 0.56 -3.12
N GLU A 56 -12.37 0.95 -4.37
CA GLU A 56 -13.48 1.58 -5.09
C GLU A 56 -13.88 0.79 -6.32
N ALA A 57 -15.20 0.72 -6.53
CA ALA A 57 -15.82 0.19 -7.75
C ALA A 57 -17.01 1.06 -8.13
N ARG A 58 -17.37 1.03 -9.40
CA ARG A 58 -18.56 1.70 -9.94
C ARG A 58 -19.48 0.70 -10.60
N GLY A 59 -20.75 1.08 -10.77
CA GLY A 59 -21.77 0.21 -11.34
C GLY A 59 -22.16 -0.93 -10.40
N GLY A 60 -22.73 -1.99 -10.97
CA GLY A 60 -23.25 -3.11 -10.21
C GLY A 60 -24.48 -2.76 -9.36
N ILE A 61 -24.95 -3.72 -8.58
CA ILE A 61 -26.08 -3.59 -7.66
C ILE A 61 -25.58 -3.71 -6.22
N SER A 62 -25.73 -2.64 -5.43
CA SER A 62 -25.32 -2.62 -4.02
C SER A 62 -26.18 -3.57 -3.15
N PRO A 63 -25.62 -4.09 -2.02
CA PRO A 63 -24.25 -3.90 -1.56
C PRO A 63 -23.22 -4.62 -2.41
N LEU A 64 -21.99 -4.09 -2.42
CA LEU A 64 -20.82 -4.72 -3.04
C LEU A 64 -20.04 -5.46 -1.96
N GLU A 65 -19.60 -6.69 -2.24
CA GLU A 65 -18.81 -7.50 -1.35
C GLU A 65 -17.41 -7.71 -1.93
N TRP A 66 -16.39 -7.58 -1.08
CA TRP A 66 -14.98 -7.62 -1.45
C TRP A 66 -14.27 -8.77 -0.77
N GLU A 67 -13.45 -9.50 -1.53
CA GLU A 67 -12.61 -10.58 -0.99
C GLU A 67 -11.28 -10.68 -1.70
N ILE A 68 -10.32 -11.33 -1.04
CA ILE A 68 -9.03 -11.69 -1.65
C ILE A 68 -9.16 -13.13 -2.16
N THR A 69 -9.11 -13.30 -3.47
CA THR A 69 -9.24 -14.61 -4.13
C THR A 69 -7.91 -15.25 -4.44
N ALA A 70 -6.78 -14.50 -4.41
CA ALA A 70 -5.43 -15.02 -4.53
C ALA A 70 -4.41 -14.06 -3.90
N GLY A 71 -3.26 -14.61 -3.47
CA GLY A 71 -2.23 -13.85 -2.77
C GLY A 71 -2.55 -13.65 -1.29
N VAL A 72 -1.71 -12.88 -0.62
CA VAL A 72 -1.87 -12.54 0.81
C VAL A 72 -1.47 -11.09 1.03
N LEU A 73 -2.17 -10.41 1.94
CA LEU A 73 -1.76 -9.09 2.43
C LEU A 73 -0.55 -9.23 3.36
N PRO A 74 0.21 -8.13 3.57
CA PRO A 74 1.24 -8.07 4.60
C PRO A 74 0.71 -8.51 5.95
N ARG A 75 1.55 -9.11 6.77
CA ARG A 75 1.17 -9.46 8.16
C ARG A 75 0.72 -8.20 8.91
N GLY A 76 -0.37 -8.33 9.66
CA GLY A 76 -0.98 -7.24 10.42
C GLY A 76 -2.00 -6.42 9.62
N MET A 77 -2.25 -6.77 8.35
CA MET A 77 -3.25 -6.11 7.51
C MET A 77 -4.41 -7.04 7.15
N LYS A 78 -5.57 -6.47 6.85
CA LYS A 78 -6.78 -7.18 6.47
C LYS A 78 -7.60 -6.38 5.46
N LEU A 79 -8.36 -7.09 4.64
CA LEU A 79 -9.45 -6.57 3.82
C LEU A 79 -10.78 -6.91 4.49
N SER A 80 -11.66 -5.95 4.64
CA SER A 80 -13.04 -6.16 5.09
C SER A 80 -13.96 -6.38 3.90
N GLN A 81 -15.13 -6.99 4.14
CA GLN A 81 -16.14 -7.26 3.09
C GLN A 81 -16.67 -5.99 2.41
N ASN A 82 -16.56 -4.82 3.05
CA ASN A 82 -16.94 -3.53 2.46
C ASN A 82 -15.79 -2.81 1.75
N GLY A 83 -14.66 -3.49 1.51
CA GLY A 83 -13.56 -2.98 0.70
C GLY A 83 -12.53 -2.13 1.45
N HIS A 84 -12.57 -2.04 2.80
CA HIS A 84 -11.53 -1.36 3.56
C HIS A 84 -10.32 -2.27 3.76
N VAL A 85 -9.16 -1.81 3.30
CA VAL A 85 -7.85 -2.38 3.61
C VAL A 85 -7.30 -1.63 4.81
N THR A 86 -7.14 -2.30 5.94
CA THR A 86 -6.71 -1.67 7.21
C THR A 86 -5.70 -2.53 7.95
N GLY A 87 -4.90 -1.90 8.81
CA GLY A 87 -3.98 -2.59 9.72
C GLY A 87 -2.66 -1.86 9.89
N THR A 88 -1.70 -2.56 10.51
CA THR A 88 -0.33 -2.08 10.69
C THR A 88 0.62 -3.15 10.15
N PRO A 89 1.25 -2.92 8.99
CA PRO A 89 2.12 -3.92 8.37
C PRO A 89 3.38 -4.14 9.22
N SER A 90 3.78 -5.42 9.39
CA SER A 90 4.97 -5.83 10.13
C SER A 90 6.10 -6.36 9.24
N GLU A 91 5.96 -6.25 7.93
CA GLU A 91 6.95 -6.67 6.94
C GLU A 91 6.94 -5.74 5.74
N THR A 92 8.09 -5.56 5.09
CA THR A 92 8.27 -4.76 3.88
C THR A 92 8.23 -5.63 2.64
N GLY A 93 7.95 -5.05 1.49
CA GLY A 93 7.95 -5.70 0.19
C GLY A 93 6.76 -5.35 -0.69
N ASP A 94 6.68 -6.01 -1.84
CA ASP A 94 5.57 -5.90 -2.78
C ASP A 94 4.63 -7.11 -2.61
N PHE A 95 3.42 -6.83 -2.17
CA PHE A 95 2.39 -7.84 -1.93
C PHE A 95 1.37 -7.82 -3.06
N ARG A 96 1.40 -8.87 -3.88
CA ARG A 96 0.47 -9.05 -4.98
C ARG A 96 -0.74 -9.80 -4.49
N VAL A 97 -1.91 -9.18 -4.60
CA VAL A 97 -3.19 -9.78 -4.22
C VAL A 97 -4.17 -9.66 -5.38
N ARG A 98 -4.95 -10.69 -5.61
CA ARG A 98 -6.11 -10.61 -6.48
C ARG A 98 -7.33 -10.34 -5.62
N VAL A 99 -7.93 -9.20 -5.86
CA VAL A 99 -9.15 -8.78 -5.18
C VAL A 99 -10.32 -8.97 -6.14
N THR A 100 -11.41 -9.52 -5.63
CA THR A 100 -12.68 -9.68 -6.34
C THR A 100 -13.73 -8.84 -5.64
N VAL A 101 -14.51 -8.11 -6.41
CA VAL A 101 -15.72 -7.43 -5.98
C VAL A 101 -16.92 -8.12 -6.61
N THR A 102 -17.94 -8.40 -5.81
CA THR A 102 -19.20 -9.06 -6.23
C THR A 102 -20.36 -8.16 -5.91
N ASP A 103 -21.30 -8.02 -6.86
CA ASP A 103 -22.54 -7.27 -6.66
C ASP A 103 -23.66 -8.14 -6.12
N SER A 104 -24.75 -7.53 -5.63
CA SER A 104 -25.95 -8.22 -5.12
C SER A 104 -26.99 -8.55 -6.18
N GLY A 105 -26.63 -8.50 -7.45
CA GLY A 105 -27.51 -8.82 -8.58
C GLY A 105 -27.92 -10.29 -8.64
N LYS A 106 -28.90 -10.59 -9.50
CA LYS A 106 -29.34 -11.97 -9.75
C LYS A 106 -29.36 -12.23 -11.26
N PRO A 107 -28.38 -12.95 -11.81
CA PRO A 107 -27.20 -13.50 -11.13
C PRO A 107 -26.25 -12.40 -10.66
N PRO A 108 -25.42 -12.65 -9.64
CA PRO A 108 -24.39 -11.69 -9.20
C PRO A 108 -23.33 -11.53 -10.29
N ARG A 109 -22.73 -10.35 -10.35
CA ARG A 109 -21.62 -10.04 -11.25
C ARG A 109 -20.36 -9.90 -10.41
N GLU A 110 -19.26 -10.31 -11.00
CA GLU A 110 -17.94 -10.29 -10.37
C GLU A 110 -16.94 -9.55 -11.24
N GLU A 111 -16.08 -8.78 -10.62
CA GLU A 111 -14.92 -8.15 -11.25
C GLU A 111 -13.69 -8.44 -10.38
N SER A 112 -12.61 -8.92 -11.01
CA SER A 112 -11.37 -9.26 -10.33
C SER A 112 -10.20 -8.48 -10.89
N ARG A 113 -9.34 -7.99 -10.00
CA ARG A 113 -8.11 -7.28 -10.38
C ARG A 113 -6.93 -7.67 -9.50
N GLU A 114 -5.75 -7.77 -10.11
CA GLU A 114 -4.51 -7.89 -9.38
C GLU A 114 -4.05 -6.51 -8.95
N LEU A 115 -3.82 -6.35 -7.65
CA LEU A 115 -3.30 -5.14 -7.03
C LEU A 115 -1.95 -5.44 -6.39
N VAL A 116 -1.05 -4.46 -6.42
CA VAL A 116 0.24 -4.54 -5.72
C VAL A 116 0.22 -3.52 -4.60
N LEU A 117 0.30 -4.01 -3.37
CA LEU A 117 0.50 -3.19 -2.19
C LEU A 117 1.98 -3.19 -1.82
N THR A 118 2.62 -2.04 -1.94
CA THR A 118 4.04 -1.85 -1.58
C THR A 118 4.16 -1.33 -0.16
N ILE A 119 4.90 -2.04 0.69
CA ILE A 119 5.24 -1.60 2.04
C ILE A 119 6.74 -1.31 2.10
N VAL A 120 7.10 -0.08 2.49
CA VAL A 120 8.48 0.38 2.58
C VAL A 120 8.88 0.67 4.03
N ALA A 121 10.18 0.58 4.33
CA ALA A 121 10.72 1.11 5.57
C ALA A 121 10.73 2.65 5.48
N PRO A 122 10.20 3.36 6.50
CA PRO A 122 10.22 4.83 6.48
C PRO A 122 11.62 5.42 6.37
N LEU A 123 12.55 4.85 7.12
CA LEU A 123 13.98 5.16 7.08
C LEU A 123 14.74 3.95 6.56
N LEU A 124 15.29 4.05 5.36
CA LEU A 124 16.18 3.05 4.79
C LEU A 124 17.63 3.40 5.12
N LEU A 125 18.39 2.39 5.55
CA LEU A 125 19.80 2.50 5.91
C LEU A 125 20.56 1.32 5.32
N GLU A 126 21.56 1.59 4.49
CA GLU A 126 22.35 0.58 3.80
C GLU A 126 23.82 0.94 3.80
N TRP A 127 24.72 -0.08 3.74
CA TRP A 127 26.14 0.18 3.47
C TRP A 127 26.31 0.59 2.00
N SER A 128 26.83 1.81 1.75
CA SER A 128 27.35 2.18 0.42
C SER A 128 28.78 1.73 0.27
N ARG A 129 29.55 1.76 1.37
CA ARG A 129 30.88 1.16 1.49
C ARG A 129 30.96 0.42 2.82
N TYR A 130 31.08 -0.91 2.72
CA TYR A 130 31.23 -1.76 3.92
C TYR A 130 32.48 -1.36 4.71
N PRO A 131 32.46 -1.42 6.06
CA PRO A 131 33.58 -1.04 6.90
C PRO A 131 34.88 -1.73 6.51
N GLN A 132 35.93 -0.93 6.37
CA GLN A 132 37.28 -1.35 6.01
C GLN A 132 38.29 -0.79 6.99
N VAL A 133 39.39 -1.53 7.18
CA VAL A 133 40.53 -1.10 8.01
C VAL A 133 41.67 -0.69 7.09
N VAL A 134 42.10 0.58 7.19
CA VAL A 134 43.24 1.12 6.48
C VAL A 134 44.29 1.58 7.51
N GLY A 135 45.31 0.75 7.74
CA GLY A 135 46.22 0.94 8.86
C GLY A 135 45.49 0.78 10.19
N ARG A 136 45.36 1.86 10.95
CA ARG A 136 44.61 1.92 12.21
C ARG A 136 43.24 2.61 12.07
N ARG A 137 42.91 3.10 10.88
CA ARG A 137 41.69 3.82 10.60
C ARG A 137 40.61 2.85 10.14
N VAL A 138 39.45 2.89 10.78
CA VAL A 138 38.20 2.29 10.28
C VAL A 138 37.51 3.32 9.42
N GLU A 139 37.11 2.95 8.23
CA GLU A 139 36.36 3.78 7.29
C GLU A 139 35.12 3.03 6.79
N CYS A 140 33.99 3.71 6.72
CA CYS A 140 32.77 3.18 6.13
C CYS A 140 31.94 4.32 5.51
N ALA A 141 30.96 3.95 4.68
CA ALA A 141 29.95 4.87 4.21
C ALA A 141 28.58 4.18 4.16
N ILE A 142 27.55 4.96 4.38
CA ILE A 142 26.16 4.52 4.35
C ILE A 142 25.37 5.34 3.36
N ARG A 143 24.28 4.77 2.87
CA ARG A 143 23.19 5.47 2.19
C ARG A 143 21.98 5.51 3.09
N LEU A 144 21.31 6.66 3.09
CA LEU A 144 20.09 6.96 3.82
C LEU A 144 19.02 7.36 2.83
N SER A 145 17.80 6.83 3.02
CA SER A 145 16.63 7.30 2.30
C SER A 145 15.48 7.53 3.26
N ASN A 146 14.79 8.65 3.07
CA ASN A 146 13.53 8.98 3.74
C ASN A 146 12.40 8.78 2.74
N GLU A 147 11.70 7.67 2.83
CA GLU A 147 10.61 7.29 1.93
C GLU A 147 9.27 7.95 2.28
N THR A 148 9.24 8.78 3.35
CA THR A 148 8.02 9.42 3.84
C THR A 148 7.82 10.83 3.30
N GLY A 149 6.62 11.37 3.52
CA GLY A 149 6.28 12.77 3.23
C GLY A 149 6.73 13.76 4.31
N ASP A 150 7.38 13.29 5.41
CA ASP A 150 7.77 14.10 6.56
C ASP A 150 9.28 14.32 6.60
N ASN A 151 9.72 15.46 7.13
CA ASN A 151 11.13 15.67 7.43
C ASN A 151 11.50 14.91 8.71
N PHE A 152 12.70 14.35 8.75
CA PHE A 152 13.23 13.68 9.93
C PHE A 152 14.28 14.54 10.61
N ASP A 153 14.15 14.73 11.91
CA ASP A 153 15.25 15.14 12.77
C ASP A 153 16.12 13.88 13.02
N LEU A 154 17.21 13.76 12.26
CA LEU A 154 17.98 12.52 12.16
C LEU A 154 19.26 12.58 12.95
N THR A 155 19.46 11.61 13.81
CA THR A 155 20.75 11.33 14.47
C THR A 155 21.32 10.02 13.95
N VAL A 156 22.58 10.04 13.51
CA VAL A 156 23.34 8.85 13.10
C VAL A 156 24.60 8.75 13.96
N ALA A 157 24.80 7.60 14.59
CA ALA A 157 25.97 7.29 15.41
C ALA A 157 26.65 6.00 14.94
N ALA A 158 27.94 6.05 14.65
CA ALA A 158 28.78 4.90 14.34
C ALA A 158 29.68 4.60 15.53
N LEU A 159 29.56 3.39 16.12
CA LEU A 159 30.27 2.96 17.33
C LEU A 159 31.04 1.67 17.06
N ALA A 160 32.34 1.68 17.29
CA ALA A 160 33.16 0.48 17.32
C ALA A 160 33.16 -0.08 18.74
N VAL A 161 32.66 -1.31 18.92
CA VAL A 161 32.57 -2.00 20.21
C VAL A 161 33.59 -3.11 20.24
N ASN A 162 34.51 -3.10 21.22
CA ASN A 162 35.53 -4.12 21.35
C ASN A 162 35.02 -5.36 22.13
N GLU A 163 35.83 -6.41 22.22
CA GLU A 163 35.50 -7.69 22.87
C GLU A 163 35.09 -7.59 24.34
N ILE A 164 35.52 -6.52 25.04
CA ILE A 164 35.14 -6.26 26.43
C ILE A 164 33.92 -5.33 26.56
N GLY A 165 33.25 -5.04 25.45
CA GLY A 165 32.04 -4.21 25.43
C GLY A 165 32.29 -2.69 25.49
N ARG A 166 33.54 -2.24 25.36
CA ARG A 166 33.85 -0.79 25.33
C ARG A 166 33.58 -0.24 23.94
N ALA A 167 32.72 0.79 23.88
CA ALA A 167 32.42 1.51 22.65
C ALA A 167 33.36 2.70 22.44
N THR A 168 33.79 2.89 21.19
CA THR A 168 34.53 4.06 20.74
C THR A 168 33.75 4.66 19.55
N ALA A 169 33.48 5.98 19.57
CA ALA A 169 32.79 6.64 18.48
C ALA A 169 33.67 6.69 17.23
N VAL A 170 33.15 6.21 16.11
CA VAL A 170 33.74 6.30 14.77
C VAL A 170 33.19 7.52 14.03
N GLY A 171 31.99 7.95 14.41
CA GLY A 171 31.40 9.17 13.90
C GLY A 171 30.02 9.43 14.46
N TYR A 172 29.61 10.68 14.35
CA TYR A 172 28.29 11.16 14.77
C TYR A 172 27.84 12.25 13.80
N GLN A 173 26.58 12.21 13.41
CA GLN A 173 25.93 13.21 12.58
C GLN A 173 24.53 13.49 13.11
N HIS A 174 24.15 14.77 13.13
CA HIS A 174 22.79 15.19 13.48
C HIS A 174 22.36 16.30 12.52
N PHE A 175 21.24 16.08 11.80
CA PHE A 175 20.74 17.03 10.81
C PHE A 175 19.29 16.70 10.42
N VAL A 176 18.66 17.62 9.70
CA VAL A 176 17.33 17.38 9.14
C VAL A 176 17.44 16.63 7.80
N LEU A 177 16.99 15.37 7.78
CA LEU A 177 16.85 14.61 6.54
C LEU A 177 15.50 14.98 5.90
N GLN A 178 15.57 15.62 4.73
CA GLN A 178 14.38 16.10 4.04
C GLN A 178 13.47 14.93 3.60
N ARG A 179 12.17 15.20 3.55
CA ARG A 179 11.18 14.27 2.98
C ARG A 179 11.55 13.86 1.55
N ASN A 180 11.26 12.62 1.21
CA ASN A 180 11.53 12.05 -0.11
C ASN A 180 13.01 12.14 -0.55
N THR A 181 13.95 12.21 0.42
CA THR A 181 15.39 12.09 0.13
C THR A 181 15.71 10.66 -0.21
N THR A 182 16.41 10.45 -1.32
CA THR A 182 16.89 9.13 -1.73
C THR A 182 18.41 9.13 -1.80
N ASP A 183 19.03 8.01 -1.39
CA ASP A 183 20.45 7.70 -1.56
C ASP A 183 21.43 8.77 -1.04
N MET A 184 21.08 9.47 0.04
CA MET A 184 22.00 10.40 0.68
C MET A 184 23.17 9.64 1.31
N GLU A 185 24.40 9.93 0.87
CA GLU A 185 25.58 9.26 1.38
C GLU A 185 26.23 10.02 2.55
N LEU A 186 26.57 9.27 3.62
CA LEU A 186 27.37 9.75 4.75
C LEU A 186 28.58 8.85 4.94
N SER A 187 29.74 9.45 5.15
CA SER A 187 30.99 8.74 5.42
C SER A 187 31.42 8.93 6.87
N PHE A 188 31.93 7.86 7.46
CA PHE A 188 32.47 7.84 8.82
C PHE A 188 33.88 7.23 8.81
N GLY A 189 34.70 7.66 9.75
CA GLY A 189 36.00 7.04 9.90
C GLY A 189 36.79 7.64 11.05
N GLU A 190 37.42 6.76 11.84
CA GLU A 190 38.22 7.12 13.01
C GLU A 190 39.36 6.13 13.22
N ASN A 191 40.48 6.62 13.82
CA ASN A 191 41.58 5.78 14.25
C ASN A 191 41.23 5.04 15.53
N LEU A 192 41.39 3.72 15.53
CA LEU A 192 41.10 2.90 16.68
C LEU A 192 42.39 2.29 17.27
N PRO A 193 42.45 2.04 18.59
CA PRO A 193 43.48 1.21 19.17
C PRO A 193 43.51 -0.20 18.56
N PRO A 194 44.69 -0.88 18.59
CA PRO A 194 44.76 -2.28 18.17
C PRO A 194 43.73 -3.13 18.95
N GLY A 195 43.04 -4.03 18.24
CA GLY A 195 42.01 -4.88 18.85
C GLY A 195 41.01 -5.41 17.81
N LEU A 196 40.08 -6.19 18.30
CA LEU A 196 38.95 -6.70 17.52
C LEU A 196 37.69 -5.91 17.86
N TYR A 197 36.99 -5.45 16.85
CA TYR A 197 35.83 -4.59 16.99
C TYR A 197 34.66 -5.08 16.15
N GLU A 198 33.43 -4.85 16.66
CA GLU A 198 32.20 -4.87 15.90
C GLU A 198 31.79 -3.40 15.67
N LEU A 199 31.44 -3.05 14.43
CA LEU A 199 30.97 -1.70 14.12
C LEU A 199 29.43 -1.71 14.09
N ASN A 200 28.84 -0.96 15.01
CA ASN A 200 27.42 -0.70 15.10
C ASN A 200 27.11 0.70 14.60
N LEU A 201 26.20 0.82 13.67
CA LEU A 201 25.73 2.08 13.15
C LEU A 201 24.22 2.19 13.40
N ASP A 202 23.82 3.14 14.23
CA ASP A 202 22.44 3.41 14.61
C ASP A 202 21.98 4.73 13.99
N ALA A 203 20.81 4.69 13.36
CA ALA A 203 20.10 5.86 12.87
C ALA A 203 18.75 5.98 13.60
N VAL A 204 18.52 7.16 14.19
CA VAL A 204 17.26 7.51 14.88
C VAL A 204 16.71 8.74 14.21
N ALA A 205 15.52 8.62 13.64
CA ALA A 205 14.79 9.68 12.96
C ALA A 205 13.53 10.02 13.74
N GLU A 206 13.41 11.26 14.15
CA GLU A 206 12.24 11.77 14.88
C GLU A 206 11.39 12.62 13.94
N VAL A 207 10.06 12.45 14.04
CA VAL A 207 9.05 13.32 13.40
C VAL A 207 8.31 14.04 14.52
N PRO A 208 8.79 15.20 14.97
CA PRO A 208 8.28 15.86 16.16
C PRO A 208 6.78 16.16 16.10
N GLU A 209 6.28 16.61 14.93
CA GLU A 209 4.87 16.98 14.75
C GLU A 209 3.93 15.77 14.89
N ALA A 210 4.42 14.57 14.53
CA ALA A 210 3.65 13.33 14.59
C ALA A 210 3.94 12.51 15.86
N ASN A 211 4.94 12.91 16.66
CA ASN A 211 5.44 12.15 17.83
C ASN A 211 5.81 10.70 17.45
N VAL A 212 6.48 10.52 16.30
CA VAL A 212 6.89 9.23 15.77
C VAL A 212 8.41 9.16 15.71
N ILE A 213 8.98 7.99 16.03
CA ILE A 213 10.40 7.71 15.96
C ILE A 213 10.63 6.49 15.07
N HIS A 214 11.46 6.66 14.05
CA HIS A 214 11.94 5.56 13.20
C HIS A 214 13.38 5.23 13.59
N ARG A 215 13.72 3.95 13.54
CA ARG A 215 15.05 3.46 13.85
C ARG A 215 15.52 2.47 12.80
N ALA A 216 16.78 2.60 12.42
CA ALA A 216 17.45 1.64 11.56
C ALA A 216 18.85 1.37 12.13
N ARG A 217 19.34 0.13 11.97
CA ARG A 217 20.65 -0.29 12.44
C ARG A 217 21.36 -1.12 11.38
N LEU A 218 22.66 -0.87 11.24
CA LEU A 218 23.59 -1.74 10.54
C LEU A 218 24.64 -2.25 11.51
N VAL A 219 25.06 -3.49 11.32
CA VAL A 219 26.13 -4.12 12.09
C VAL A 219 27.12 -4.69 11.09
N ALA A 220 28.39 -4.40 11.29
CA ALA A 220 29.47 -5.02 10.55
C ALA A 220 30.28 -5.91 11.45
N ASP A 221 30.56 -7.12 10.95
CA ASP A 221 31.32 -8.13 11.66
C ASP A 221 32.78 -7.70 11.85
N LYS A 222 33.37 -8.34 12.82
CA LYS A 222 34.75 -8.32 13.32
C LYS A 222 35.79 -7.62 12.45
N LEU A 223 36.11 -6.39 12.80
CA LEU A 223 37.21 -5.60 12.23
C LEU A 223 38.46 -5.77 13.08
N GLN A 224 39.52 -6.29 12.50
CA GLN A 224 40.80 -6.46 13.21
C GLN A 224 41.70 -5.26 12.95
N ILE A 225 42.02 -4.50 14.00
CA ILE A 225 43.01 -3.41 13.96
C ILE A 225 44.36 -4.00 14.43
N GLN A 226 45.34 -3.98 13.57
CA GLN A 226 46.65 -4.50 13.87
C GLN A 226 47.49 -3.48 14.65
N GLN A 227 48.44 -3.99 15.45
CA GLN A 227 49.48 -3.18 16.03
C GLN A 227 50.50 -2.87 14.93
N GLU A 228 50.82 -1.58 14.71
CA GLU A 228 51.95 -1.24 13.83
C GLU A 228 53.26 -1.81 14.42
N PRO A 229 54.13 -2.34 13.56
CA PRO A 229 55.38 -2.95 13.98
C PRO A 229 56.36 -1.94 14.60
#